data_e2881e6b980c1aac96683646de67c56b
#
_entry.id   e2881e6b980c1aac96683646de67c56b
#
_cell.length_a   1.000
_cell.length_b   1.000
_cell.length_c   1.000
_cell.angle_alpha   90.00
_cell.angle_beta   90.00
_cell.angle_gamma   90.00
#
_symmetry.space_group_name_H-M   'P 1'
#
loop_
_entity.id
_entity.type
_entity.pdbx_description
1 polymer ?
#
loop_
_entity_poly.entity_id
_entity_poly.type
_entity_poly.pdbx_seq_one_letter_code
_entity_poly.pdbx_strand_id
1 'polypeptide(L)'
;MTGPVIPKSSPRWTADAWMFGTVMLMGSSYPFAKDVLGVMSPLLYGASRYLVASLFLFAMMVLMRRPLALPRRDWVPMILLSLIGVSLFQACWGLAMARSAPSLGSIVMTTTTAFSAILAWLSGRRLPALGWGGIVIAFAGVVLVVNNSLATFTLSFGSLDGTLIWMLSAFAWALYVDRCAPYNFRLGALRVMAWTTLIGSLVLLPISLAFDSLSEFARLDDRLLGFWLYTAIFPVGVAFLGISAGLDRLGVSRVMVYMYLIPVAGVGLSAAFFGDPLTAARVLGGLIVLLGVILTRVALDRAARVPV
;
A
#
# COMPACT_ATOMS: atom_id res chain seq x y z
N MET A 1 27.60 -8.26 -8.21
CA MET A 1 27.15 -6.87 -7.97
C MET A 1 26.18 -6.49 -9.07
N THR A 2 24.92 -6.43 -8.77
CA THR A 2 23.88 -6.07 -9.75
C THR A 2 23.72 -4.56 -9.70
N GLY A 3 23.86 -3.91 -10.85
CA GLY A 3 23.73 -2.45 -10.96
C GLY A 3 22.39 -1.91 -10.48
N PRO A 4 22.31 -0.63 -10.13
CA PRO A 4 21.06 0.03 -9.74
C PRO A 4 20.06 0.01 -10.91
N VAL A 5 18.75 -0.03 -10.60
CA VAL A 5 17.67 0.01 -11.61
C VAL A 5 17.77 1.26 -12.50
N ILE A 6 18.24 2.38 -11.93
CA ILE A 6 18.57 3.61 -12.66
C ILE A 6 20.08 3.80 -12.63
N PRO A 7 20.76 4.02 -13.77
CA PRO A 7 22.20 4.24 -13.82
C PRO A 7 22.65 5.41 -12.91
N LYS A 8 23.73 5.24 -12.17
CA LYS A 8 24.25 6.29 -11.26
C LYS A 8 24.61 7.59 -11.99
N SER A 9 24.89 7.52 -13.28
CA SER A 9 25.20 8.65 -14.15
C SER A 9 23.98 9.46 -14.59
N SER A 10 22.73 8.96 -14.41
CA SER A 10 21.54 9.68 -14.82
C SER A 10 21.27 10.90 -13.91
N PRO A 11 20.72 12.01 -14.45
CA PRO A 11 20.37 13.19 -13.67
C PRO A 11 19.41 12.87 -12.51
N ARG A 12 19.44 13.66 -11.44
CA ARG A 12 18.54 13.44 -10.28
C ARG A 12 17.06 13.52 -10.63
N TRP A 13 16.70 14.37 -11.58
CA TRP A 13 15.30 14.51 -12.02
C TRP A 13 14.71 13.22 -12.61
N THR A 14 15.54 12.30 -13.14
CA THR A 14 15.05 10.99 -13.61
C THR A 14 14.54 10.13 -12.45
N ALA A 15 15.20 10.17 -11.31
CA ALA A 15 14.73 9.47 -10.11
C ALA A 15 13.46 10.13 -9.53
N ASP A 16 13.35 11.45 -9.59
CA ASP A 16 12.14 12.19 -9.20
C ASP A 16 10.97 11.84 -10.13
N ALA A 17 11.19 11.78 -11.45
CA ALA A 17 10.17 11.38 -12.42
C ALA A 17 9.72 9.92 -12.22
N TRP A 18 10.65 9.00 -11.94
CA TRP A 18 10.32 7.62 -11.58
C TRP A 18 9.45 7.54 -10.32
N MET A 19 9.81 8.29 -9.28
CA MET A 19 9.02 8.33 -8.04
C MET A 19 7.62 8.90 -8.27
N PHE A 20 7.51 9.98 -9.07
CA PHE A 20 6.21 10.53 -9.42
C PHE A 20 5.36 9.51 -10.20
N GLY A 21 5.93 8.86 -11.23
CA GLY A 21 5.26 7.78 -11.94
C GLY A 21 4.83 6.62 -11.02
N THR A 22 5.70 6.22 -10.10
CA THR A 22 5.42 5.19 -9.10
C THR A 22 4.18 5.54 -8.25
N VAL A 23 4.10 6.78 -7.77
CA VAL A 23 2.97 7.27 -6.96
C VAL A 23 1.67 7.30 -7.76
N MET A 24 1.73 7.74 -9.01
CA MET A 24 0.58 7.72 -9.92
C MET A 24 0.09 6.29 -10.19
N LEU A 25 1.00 5.35 -10.43
CA LEU A 25 0.67 3.93 -10.59
C LEU A 25 0.02 3.35 -9.30
N MET A 26 0.55 3.66 -8.13
CA MET A 26 -0.03 3.18 -6.87
C MET A 26 -1.39 3.80 -6.59
N GLY A 27 -1.56 5.10 -6.83
CA GLY A 27 -2.83 5.82 -6.67
C GLY A 27 -3.91 5.31 -7.61
N SER A 28 -3.56 5.01 -8.86
CA SER A 28 -4.49 4.47 -9.86
C SER A 28 -5.02 3.07 -9.52
N SER A 29 -4.33 2.33 -8.65
CA SER A 29 -4.79 1.00 -8.21
C SER A 29 -6.19 1.04 -7.57
N TYR A 30 -6.54 2.13 -6.90
CA TYR A 30 -7.81 2.23 -6.18
C TYR A 30 -9.03 2.28 -7.11
N PRO A 31 -9.10 3.25 -8.06
CA PRO A 31 -10.24 3.30 -8.96
C PRO A 31 -10.36 2.07 -9.88
N PHE A 32 -9.27 1.63 -10.52
CA PHE A 32 -9.33 0.47 -11.43
C PHE A 32 -9.68 -0.84 -10.72
N ALA A 33 -9.21 -1.03 -9.48
CA ALA A 33 -9.61 -2.17 -8.67
C ALA A 33 -11.11 -2.17 -8.35
N LYS A 34 -11.70 -1.00 -8.13
CA LYS A 34 -13.14 -0.87 -7.80
C LYS A 34 -14.03 -1.40 -8.92
N ASP A 35 -13.68 -1.10 -10.18
CA ASP A 35 -14.42 -1.61 -11.34
C ASP A 35 -14.37 -3.14 -11.42
N VAL A 36 -13.18 -3.73 -11.26
CA VAL A 36 -13.02 -5.19 -11.29
C VAL A 36 -13.78 -5.86 -10.13
N LEU A 37 -13.75 -5.25 -8.94
CA LEU A 37 -14.48 -5.73 -7.76
C LEU A 37 -16.01 -5.58 -7.87
N GLY A 38 -16.49 -4.91 -8.90
CA GLY A 38 -17.91 -4.90 -9.26
C GLY A 38 -18.42 -6.24 -9.81
N VAL A 39 -17.54 -7.09 -10.33
CA VAL A 39 -17.87 -8.38 -10.97
C VAL A 39 -17.06 -9.57 -10.43
N MET A 40 -15.97 -9.32 -9.72
CA MET A 40 -15.08 -10.33 -9.14
C MET A 40 -15.07 -10.21 -7.61
N SER A 41 -15.05 -11.35 -6.93
CA SER A 41 -14.96 -11.39 -5.47
C SER A 41 -13.63 -10.80 -4.95
N PRO A 42 -13.65 -10.13 -3.79
CA PRO A 42 -12.47 -9.48 -3.24
C PRO A 42 -11.30 -10.42 -2.96
N LEU A 43 -11.57 -11.63 -2.51
CA LEU A 43 -10.52 -12.60 -2.18
C LEU A 43 -9.88 -13.16 -3.44
N LEU A 44 -10.66 -13.54 -4.44
CA LEU A 44 -10.16 -14.03 -5.73
C LEU A 44 -9.37 -12.95 -6.48
N TYR A 45 -9.89 -11.70 -6.47
CA TYR A 45 -9.16 -10.56 -7.02
C TYR A 45 -7.79 -10.38 -6.35
N GLY A 46 -7.75 -10.36 -5.02
CA GLY A 46 -6.50 -10.21 -4.27
C GLY A 46 -5.51 -11.33 -4.54
N ALA A 47 -5.96 -12.59 -4.44
CA ALA A 47 -5.13 -13.77 -4.64
C ALA A 47 -4.55 -13.83 -6.06
N SER A 48 -5.40 -13.72 -7.07
CA SER A 48 -5.00 -13.84 -8.48
C SER A 48 -4.09 -12.70 -8.92
N ARG A 49 -4.40 -11.47 -8.54
CA ARG A 49 -3.60 -10.27 -8.83
C ARG A 49 -2.19 -10.39 -8.25
N TYR A 50 -2.06 -10.80 -6.99
CA TYR A 50 -0.75 -10.94 -6.35
C TYR A 50 0.03 -12.14 -6.86
N LEU A 51 -0.64 -13.20 -7.30
CA LEU A 51 0.01 -14.31 -7.98
C LEU A 51 0.68 -13.84 -9.29
N VAL A 52 -0.05 -13.11 -10.13
CA VAL A 52 0.50 -12.53 -11.36
C VAL A 52 1.63 -11.54 -11.06
N ALA A 53 1.44 -10.68 -10.05
CA ALA A 53 2.48 -9.76 -9.61
C ALA A 53 3.76 -10.48 -9.16
N SER A 54 3.63 -11.59 -8.43
CA SER A 54 4.79 -12.39 -8.00
C SER A 54 5.55 -12.97 -9.18
N LEU A 55 4.83 -13.53 -10.17
CA LEU A 55 5.46 -14.05 -11.40
C LEU A 55 6.22 -12.95 -12.14
N PHE A 56 5.62 -11.76 -12.25
CA PHE A 56 6.30 -10.60 -12.83
C PHE A 56 7.57 -10.23 -12.04
N LEU A 57 7.49 -10.18 -10.71
CA LEU A 57 8.65 -9.85 -9.87
C LEU A 57 9.77 -10.89 -10.01
N PHE A 58 9.44 -12.20 -10.05
CA PHE A 58 10.42 -13.25 -10.31
C PHE A 58 11.02 -13.13 -11.70
N ALA A 59 10.22 -12.87 -12.75
CA ALA A 59 10.73 -12.61 -14.10
C ALA A 59 11.71 -11.43 -14.10
N MET A 60 11.38 -10.33 -13.42
CA MET A 60 12.28 -9.19 -13.28
C MET A 60 13.57 -9.54 -12.51
N MET A 61 13.51 -10.39 -11.48
CA MET A 61 14.69 -10.87 -10.79
C MET A 61 15.61 -11.68 -11.73
N VAL A 62 15.03 -12.54 -12.57
CA VAL A 62 15.79 -13.30 -13.59
C VAL A 62 16.45 -12.35 -14.59
N LEU A 63 15.69 -11.42 -15.16
CA LEU A 63 16.20 -10.42 -16.11
C LEU A 63 17.31 -9.56 -15.51
N MET A 64 17.18 -9.19 -14.24
CA MET A 64 18.19 -8.41 -13.50
C MET A 64 19.31 -9.29 -12.91
N ARG A 65 19.33 -10.59 -13.21
CA ARG A 65 20.30 -11.57 -12.70
C ARG A 65 20.43 -11.54 -11.16
N ARG A 66 19.32 -11.33 -10.46
CA ARG A 66 19.28 -11.34 -8.99
C ARG A 66 19.11 -12.77 -8.47
N PRO A 67 19.68 -13.09 -7.30
CA PRO A 67 19.56 -14.43 -6.73
C PRO A 67 18.09 -14.69 -6.32
N LEU A 68 17.52 -15.80 -6.79
CA LEU A 68 16.12 -16.18 -6.53
C LEU A 68 15.98 -16.92 -5.20
N ALA A 69 16.97 -17.75 -4.84
CA ALA A 69 16.87 -18.69 -3.73
C ALA A 69 16.65 -18.00 -2.39
N LEU A 70 15.69 -18.48 -1.61
CA LEU A 70 15.48 -18.08 -0.23
C LEU A 70 16.28 -19.00 0.70
N PRO A 71 17.13 -18.47 1.60
CA PRO A 71 17.86 -19.27 2.57
C PRO A 71 16.90 -20.05 3.48
N ARG A 72 17.24 -21.30 3.82
CA ARG A 72 16.38 -22.17 4.65
C ARG A 72 15.91 -21.54 5.95
N ARG A 73 16.77 -20.77 6.62
CA ARG A 73 16.47 -20.08 7.87
C ARG A 73 15.40 -18.97 7.74
N ASP A 74 15.14 -18.49 6.52
CA ASP A 74 14.25 -17.35 6.27
C ASP A 74 12.84 -17.80 5.84
N TRP A 75 12.59 -19.11 5.64
CA TRP A 75 11.28 -19.60 5.21
C TRP A 75 10.17 -19.29 6.21
N VAL A 76 10.34 -19.62 7.49
CA VAL A 76 9.33 -19.36 8.52
C VAL A 76 9.01 -17.88 8.66
N PRO A 77 10.01 -16.99 8.80
CA PRO A 77 9.74 -15.55 8.78
C PRO A 77 9.03 -15.08 7.51
N MET A 78 9.42 -15.56 6.33
CA MET A 78 8.76 -15.15 5.08
C MET A 78 7.32 -15.62 5.02
N ILE A 79 6.99 -16.83 5.48
CA ILE A 79 5.62 -17.32 5.57
C ILE A 79 4.79 -16.39 6.48
N LEU A 80 5.25 -16.11 7.70
CA LEU A 80 4.54 -15.24 8.64
C LEU A 80 4.33 -13.83 8.09
N LEU A 81 5.36 -13.26 7.46
CA LEU A 81 5.27 -11.95 6.81
C LEU A 81 4.29 -11.98 5.63
N SER A 82 4.24 -13.07 4.88
CA SER A 82 3.30 -13.24 3.76
C SER A 82 1.86 -13.32 4.23
N LEU A 83 1.59 -14.03 5.33
CA LEU A 83 0.25 -14.13 5.92
C LEU A 83 -0.27 -12.77 6.36
N ILE A 84 0.58 -11.94 6.97
CA ILE A 84 0.19 -10.62 7.46
C ILE A 84 0.16 -9.60 6.32
N GLY A 85 1.25 -9.47 5.58
CA GLY A 85 1.46 -8.38 4.61
C GLY A 85 0.86 -8.62 3.24
N VAL A 86 0.46 -9.86 2.94
CA VAL A 86 -0.18 -10.18 1.67
C VAL A 86 -1.54 -10.80 1.90
N SER A 87 -1.66 -11.95 2.57
CA SER A 87 -2.95 -12.63 2.68
C SER A 87 -3.96 -11.79 3.48
N LEU A 88 -3.65 -11.42 4.71
CA LEU A 88 -4.53 -10.62 5.56
C LEU A 88 -4.74 -9.21 4.97
N PHE A 89 -3.63 -8.55 4.59
CA PHE A 89 -3.68 -7.22 3.98
C PHE A 89 -4.59 -7.18 2.77
N GLN A 90 -4.41 -8.10 1.81
CA GLN A 90 -5.19 -8.12 0.58
C GLN A 90 -6.64 -8.51 0.78
N ALA A 91 -6.92 -9.45 1.69
CA ALA A 91 -8.28 -9.80 2.06
C ALA A 91 -9.01 -8.56 2.62
N CYS A 92 -8.42 -7.88 3.59
CA CYS A 92 -8.99 -6.66 4.16
C CYS A 92 -9.09 -5.54 3.13
N TRP A 93 -8.05 -5.32 2.33
CA TRP A 93 -8.01 -4.28 1.29
C TRP A 93 -9.14 -4.48 0.26
N GLY A 94 -9.29 -5.70 -0.25
CA GLY A 94 -10.33 -6.03 -1.23
C GLY A 94 -11.74 -5.91 -0.64
N LEU A 95 -11.96 -6.47 0.56
CA LEU A 95 -13.24 -6.39 1.26
C LEU A 95 -13.66 -4.96 1.58
N ALA A 96 -12.72 -4.11 2.00
CA ALA A 96 -12.98 -2.71 2.28
C ALA A 96 -13.26 -1.92 0.99
N MET A 97 -12.50 -2.20 -0.09
CA MET A 97 -12.70 -1.58 -1.40
C MET A 97 -14.08 -1.93 -2.00
N ALA A 98 -14.53 -3.17 -1.83
CA ALA A 98 -15.85 -3.58 -2.30
C ALA A 98 -16.98 -2.80 -1.59
N ARG A 99 -16.77 -2.42 -0.31
CA ARG A 99 -17.77 -1.75 0.55
C ARG A 99 -17.68 -0.23 0.58
N SER A 100 -16.67 0.38 -0.04
CA SER A 100 -16.43 1.82 0.10
C SER A 100 -15.95 2.47 -1.20
N ALA A 101 -15.93 3.81 -1.22
CA ALA A 101 -15.38 4.56 -2.33
C ALA A 101 -13.83 4.45 -2.38
N PRO A 102 -13.23 4.40 -3.59
CA PRO A 102 -11.78 4.32 -3.76
C PRO A 102 -11.02 5.47 -3.10
N SER A 103 -11.58 6.69 -3.15
CA SER A 103 -11.00 7.89 -2.53
C SER A 103 -10.87 7.74 -1.01
N LEU A 104 -11.88 7.15 -0.34
CA LEU A 104 -11.82 6.86 1.10
C LEU A 104 -10.66 5.90 1.42
N GLY A 105 -10.54 4.82 0.66
CA GLY A 105 -9.48 3.83 0.86
C GLY A 105 -8.09 4.44 0.73
N SER A 106 -7.86 5.26 -0.31
CA SER A 106 -6.56 5.91 -0.52
C SER A 106 -6.16 6.83 0.64
N ILE A 107 -7.13 7.53 1.25
CA ILE A 107 -6.89 8.41 2.40
C ILE A 107 -6.66 7.58 3.68
N VAL A 108 -7.53 6.61 3.98
CA VAL A 108 -7.39 5.79 5.21
C VAL A 108 -6.08 5.02 5.22
N MET A 109 -5.63 4.52 4.08
CA MET A 109 -4.34 3.82 3.99
C MET A 109 -3.13 4.68 4.38
N THR A 110 -3.21 6.01 4.38
CA THR A 110 -2.12 6.85 4.89
C THR A 110 -1.90 6.72 6.40
N THR A 111 -2.92 6.26 7.14
CA THR A 111 -2.79 5.97 8.59
C THR A 111 -1.80 4.84 8.89
N THR A 112 -1.35 4.10 7.88
CA THR A 112 -0.21 3.15 7.98
C THR A 112 0.99 3.79 8.68
N THR A 113 1.28 5.07 8.41
CA THR A 113 2.38 5.79 9.06
C THR A 113 2.13 5.98 10.56
N ALA A 114 0.89 6.28 10.95
CA ALA A 114 0.50 6.39 12.36
C ALA A 114 0.64 5.03 13.07
N PHE A 115 0.17 3.95 12.46
CA PHE A 115 0.35 2.59 12.99
C PHE A 115 1.83 2.21 13.07
N SER A 116 2.65 2.55 12.08
CA SER A 116 4.11 2.31 12.13
C SER A 116 4.77 3.06 13.29
N ALA A 117 4.31 4.28 13.61
CA ALA A 117 4.80 5.04 14.75
C ALA A 117 4.42 4.37 16.09
N ILE A 118 3.20 3.87 16.22
CA ILE A 118 2.73 3.12 17.38
C ILE A 118 3.54 1.83 17.56
N LEU A 119 3.77 1.07 16.49
CA LEU A 119 4.59 -0.14 16.50
C LEU A 119 6.03 0.15 16.92
N ALA A 120 6.61 1.24 16.44
CA ALA A 120 7.93 1.70 16.84
C ALA A 120 7.98 2.03 18.34
N TRP A 121 6.96 2.70 18.87
CA TRP A 121 6.85 2.98 20.31
C TRP A 121 6.69 1.70 21.15
N LEU A 122 5.83 0.79 20.73
CA LEU A 122 5.69 -0.53 21.38
C LEU A 122 6.99 -1.36 21.37
N SER A 123 7.86 -1.12 20.39
CA SER A 123 9.20 -1.72 20.28
C SER A 123 10.26 -0.97 21.10
N GLY A 124 9.87 -0.06 22.00
CA GLY A 124 10.74 0.69 22.92
C GLY A 124 11.36 1.96 22.33
N ARG A 125 11.02 2.35 21.10
CA ARG A 125 11.46 3.63 20.53
C ARG A 125 10.65 4.78 21.14
N ARG A 126 11.33 5.88 21.49
CA ARG A 126 10.63 7.06 22.02
C ARG A 126 9.79 7.73 20.94
N LEU A 127 8.50 7.95 21.22
CA LEU A 127 7.63 8.78 20.39
C LEU A 127 7.39 10.11 21.11
N PRO A 128 7.94 11.22 20.58
CA PRO A 128 7.74 12.55 21.16
C PRO A 128 6.26 12.97 21.16
N ALA A 129 5.89 13.93 22.02
CA ALA A 129 4.52 14.47 22.10
C ALA A 129 3.97 14.94 20.73
N LEU A 130 4.84 15.55 19.90
CA LEU A 130 4.50 15.93 18.54
C LEU A 130 4.05 14.72 17.69
N GLY A 131 4.65 13.55 17.89
CA GLY A 131 4.25 12.32 17.19
C GLY A 131 2.86 11.84 17.64
N TRP A 132 2.57 11.85 18.93
CA TRP A 132 1.23 11.54 19.43
C TRP A 132 0.18 12.53 18.93
N GLY A 133 0.49 13.84 18.96
CA GLY A 133 -0.37 14.87 18.37
C GLY A 133 -0.65 14.62 16.89
N GLY A 134 0.37 14.24 16.12
CA GLY A 134 0.22 13.89 14.71
C GLY A 134 -0.70 12.68 14.49
N ILE A 135 -0.59 11.64 15.32
CA ILE A 135 -1.48 10.47 15.27
C ILE A 135 -2.94 10.89 15.51
N VAL A 136 -3.19 11.66 16.56
CA VAL A 136 -4.55 12.14 16.89
C VAL A 136 -5.13 12.97 15.74
N ILE A 137 -4.34 13.87 15.17
CA ILE A 137 -4.75 14.70 14.01
C ILE A 137 -5.07 13.82 12.81
N ALA A 138 -4.25 12.80 12.51
CA ALA A 138 -4.50 11.89 11.40
C ALA A 138 -5.83 11.13 11.56
N PHE A 139 -6.10 10.58 12.72
CA PHE A 139 -7.37 9.89 12.98
C PHE A 139 -8.59 10.83 12.98
N ALA A 140 -8.45 12.06 13.47
CA ALA A 140 -9.50 13.07 13.35
C ALA A 140 -9.83 13.39 11.88
N GLY A 141 -8.81 13.49 11.04
CA GLY A 141 -8.99 13.62 9.59
C GLY A 141 -9.74 12.44 8.97
N VAL A 142 -9.42 11.20 9.36
CA VAL A 142 -10.16 10.00 8.90
C VAL A 142 -11.64 10.09 9.29
N VAL A 143 -11.95 10.46 10.53
CA VAL A 143 -13.33 10.65 10.98
C VAL A 143 -14.08 11.64 10.10
N LEU A 144 -13.46 12.77 9.75
CA LEU A 144 -14.06 13.78 8.88
C LEU A 144 -14.30 13.25 7.46
N VAL A 145 -13.35 12.48 6.90
CA VAL A 145 -13.51 11.84 5.57
C VAL A 145 -14.67 10.86 5.56
N VAL A 146 -14.78 10.05 6.61
CA VAL A 146 -15.85 9.04 6.76
C VAL A 146 -17.20 9.70 6.95
N ASN A 147 -17.28 10.72 7.81
CA ASN A 147 -18.50 11.50 8.04
C ASN A 147 -19.00 12.21 6.77
N ASN A 148 -18.07 12.58 5.90
CA ASN A 148 -18.33 13.21 4.59
C ASN A 148 -19.24 14.46 4.66
N SER A 149 -19.37 15.11 5.82
CA SER A 149 -20.14 16.32 6.06
C SER A 149 -19.41 17.21 7.06
N LEU A 150 -19.48 18.54 6.84
CA LEU A 150 -18.98 19.54 7.76
C LEU A 150 -20.09 20.08 8.69
N ALA A 151 -21.35 19.89 8.29
CA ALA A 151 -22.50 20.47 8.98
C ALA A 151 -23.16 19.52 9.98
N THR A 152 -23.13 18.22 9.67
CA THR A 152 -23.78 17.19 10.49
C THR A 152 -22.80 16.08 10.81
N PHE A 153 -22.84 15.58 12.03
CA PHE A 153 -22.08 14.42 12.45
C PHE A 153 -23.00 13.19 12.40
N THR A 154 -22.93 12.46 11.28
CA THR A 154 -23.76 11.28 11.04
C THR A 154 -22.86 10.10 10.67
N LEU A 155 -22.21 9.51 11.66
CA LEU A 155 -21.52 8.24 11.43
C LEU A 155 -22.57 7.12 11.28
N SER A 156 -22.84 6.72 10.05
CA SER A 156 -23.67 5.54 9.80
C SER A 156 -22.85 4.26 10.01
N PHE A 157 -23.48 3.23 10.61
CA PHE A 157 -22.79 1.94 10.81
C PHE A 157 -22.33 1.32 9.49
N GLY A 158 -23.05 1.52 8.38
CA GLY A 158 -22.65 1.03 7.05
C GLY A 158 -21.40 1.70 6.45
N SER A 159 -20.96 2.87 6.97
CA SER A 159 -19.69 3.50 6.59
C SER A 159 -18.54 3.13 7.54
N LEU A 160 -18.86 2.64 8.74
CA LEU A 160 -17.86 2.29 9.75
C LEU A 160 -17.22 0.93 9.50
N ASP A 161 -17.99 -0.08 9.06
CA ASP A 161 -17.46 -1.43 8.82
C ASP A 161 -16.38 -1.42 7.73
N GLY A 162 -16.64 -0.78 6.58
CA GLY A 162 -15.66 -0.61 5.51
C GLY A 162 -14.41 0.14 6.00
N THR A 163 -14.58 1.19 6.81
CA THR A 163 -13.46 1.97 7.36
C THR A 163 -12.63 1.16 8.34
N LEU A 164 -13.26 0.40 9.23
CA LEU A 164 -12.55 -0.47 10.18
C LEU A 164 -11.75 -1.55 9.47
N ILE A 165 -12.30 -2.12 8.39
CA ILE A 165 -11.56 -3.09 7.56
C ILE A 165 -10.37 -2.40 6.86
N TRP A 166 -10.52 -1.16 6.36
CA TRP A 166 -9.41 -0.37 5.84
C TRP A 166 -8.33 -0.13 6.89
N MET A 167 -8.72 0.22 8.12
CA MET A 167 -7.76 0.44 9.22
C MET A 167 -7.03 -0.85 9.59
N LEU A 168 -7.71 -2.00 9.61
CA LEU A 168 -7.08 -3.30 9.80
C LEU A 168 -6.08 -3.62 8.67
N SER A 169 -6.44 -3.32 7.42
CA SER A 169 -5.54 -3.44 6.28
C SER A 169 -4.31 -2.53 6.45
N ALA A 170 -4.50 -1.26 6.84
CA ALA A 170 -3.41 -0.32 7.08
C ALA A 170 -2.49 -0.76 8.23
N PHE A 171 -3.04 -1.32 9.29
CA PHE A 171 -2.28 -1.89 10.41
C PHE A 171 -1.48 -3.12 9.97
N ALA A 172 -2.10 -4.06 9.25
CA ALA A 172 -1.42 -5.24 8.71
C ALA A 172 -0.24 -4.85 7.81
N TRP A 173 -0.44 -3.86 6.95
CA TRP A 173 0.62 -3.31 6.11
C TRP A 173 1.75 -2.65 6.92
N ALA A 174 1.40 -1.85 7.95
CA ALA A 174 2.37 -1.23 8.84
C ALA A 174 3.25 -2.28 9.55
N LEU A 175 2.61 -3.33 10.08
CA LEU A 175 3.29 -4.44 10.76
C LEU A 175 4.20 -5.21 9.80
N TYR A 176 3.73 -5.47 8.58
CA TYR A 176 4.53 -6.10 7.53
C TYR A 176 5.77 -5.26 7.20
N VAL A 177 5.62 -3.97 6.94
CA VAL A 177 6.73 -3.07 6.58
C VAL A 177 7.76 -2.99 7.71
N ASP A 178 7.32 -2.86 8.96
CA ASP A 178 8.22 -2.82 10.14
C ASP A 178 9.02 -4.11 10.26
N ARG A 179 8.34 -5.27 10.17
CA ARG A 179 8.98 -6.58 10.34
C ARG A 179 9.78 -7.05 9.13
N CYS A 180 9.49 -6.53 7.92
CA CYS A 180 10.27 -6.78 6.71
C CYS A 180 11.61 -6.04 6.67
N ALA A 181 11.77 -4.94 7.39
CA ALA A 181 12.93 -4.06 7.29
C ALA A 181 14.29 -4.81 7.40
N PRO A 182 14.54 -5.68 8.42
CA PRO A 182 15.80 -6.40 8.53
C PRO A 182 16.04 -7.39 7.38
N TYR A 183 14.98 -7.97 6.82
CA TYR A 183 15.06 -8.89 5.68
C TYR A 183 15.32 -8.14 4.38
N ASN A 184 14.71 -6.98 4.19
CA ASN A 184 14.93 -6.09 3.04
C ASN A 184 16.40 -5.67 2.97
N PHE A 185 17.00 -5.33 4.12
CA PHE A 185 18.43 -4.99 4.20
C PHE A 185 19.33 -6.17 3.84
N ARG A 186 19.02 -7.38 4.32
CA ARG A 186 19.87 -8.56 4.14
C ARG A 186 19.68 -9.28 2.81
N LEU A 187 18.44 -9.43 2.35
CA LEU A 187 18.07 -10.22 1.16
C LEU A 187 17.81 -9.35 -0.07
N GLY A 188 17.60 -8.06 0.14
CA GLY A 188 17.13 -7.11 -0.88
C GLY A 188 15.60 -7.06 -0.96
N ALA A 189 15.06 -5.84 -1.05
CA ALA A 189 13.60 -5.59 -1.02
C ALA A 189 12.85 -6.36 -2.13
N LEU A 190 13.40 -6.42 -3.34
CA LEU A 190 12.78 -7.12 -4.47
C LEU A 190 12.58 -8.61 -4.19
N ARG A 191 13.57 -9.28 -3.59
CA ARG A 191 13.47 -10.71 -3.26
C ARG A 191 12.45 -10.96 -2.15
N VAL A 192 12.48 -10.16 -1.09
CA VAL A 192 11.53 -10.26 0.01
C VAL A 192 10.12 -10.08 -0.54
N MET A 193 9.90 -9.06 -1.37
CA MET A 193 8.60 -8.78 -1.97
C MET A 193 8.13 -9.92 -2.88
N ALA A 194 8.99 -10.43 -3.78
CA ALA A 194 8.64 -11.53 -4.67
C ALA A 194 8.19 -12.78 -3.90
N TRP A 195 8.95 -13.17 -2.87
CA TRP A 195 8.62 -14.34 -2.05
C TRP A 195 7.38 -14.13 -1.18
N THR A 196 7.26 -12.99 -0.50
CA THR A 196 6.08 -12.74 0.34
C THR A 196 4.81 -12.63 -0.49
N THR A 197 4.89 -12.03 -1.69
CA THR A 197 3.76 -11.94 -2.62
C THR A 197 3.36 -13.31 -3.15
N LEU A 198 4.33 -14.16 -3.52
CA LEU A 198 4.06 -15.54 -3.97
C LEU A 198 3.42 -16.39 -2.86
N ILE A 199 4.06 -16.47 -1.69
CA ILE A 199 3.59 -17.30 -0.59
C ILE A 199 2.20 -16.82 -0.13
N GLY A 200 2.01 -15.52 0.02
CA GLY A 200 0.73 -14.96 0.46
C GLY A 200 -0.40 -15.17 -0.54
N SER A 201 -0.12 -15.08 -1.84
CA SER A 201 -1.11 -15.38 -2.87
C SER A 201 -1.45 -16.88 -2.94
N LEU A 202 -0.45 -17.77 -2.77
CA LEU A 202 -0.67 -19.22 -2.72
C LEU A 202 -1.47 -19.66 -1.49
N VAL A 203 -1.41 -18.91 -0.39
CA VAL A 203 -2.26 -19.16 0.78
C VAL A 203 -3.67 -18.58 0.56
N LEU A 204 -3.76 -17.37 0.00
CA LEU A 204 -5.05 -16.71 -0.19
C LEU A 204 -5.88 -17.36 -1.30
N LEU A 205 -5.24 -17.95 -2.33
CA LEU A 205 -5.92 -18.55 -3.46
C LEU A 205 -6.83 -19.73 -3.06
N PRO A 206 -6.38 -20.76 -2.34
CA PRO A 206 -7.27 -21.85 -1.91
C PRO A 206 -8.37 -21.36 -0.96
N ILE A 207 -8.08 -20.34 -0.12
CA ILE A 207 -9.10 -19.75 0.73
C ILE A 207 -10.17 -19.06 -0.14
N SER A 208 -9.76 -18.31 -1.16
CA SER A 208 -10.73 -17.68 -2.07
C SER A 208 -11.56 -18.73 -2.81
N LEU A 209 -10.95 -19.80 -3.32
CA LEU A 209 -11.65 -20.86 -4.06
C LEU A 209 -12.61 -21.70 -3.20
N ALA A 210 -12.51 -21.62 -1.87
CA ALA A 210 -13.49 -22.22 -0.97
C ALA A 210 -14.82 -21.44 -0.92
N PHE A 211 -14.82 -20.16 -1.29
CA PHE A 211 -15.99 -19.28 -1.27
C PHE A 211 -16.36 -18.76 -2.66
N ASP A 212 -15.41 -18.69 -3.58
CA ASP A 212 -15.49 -18.04 -4.88
C ASP A 212 -15.22 -19.06 -6.00
N SER A 213 -15.58 -18.74 -7.23
CA SER A 213 -15.37 -19.60 -8.39
C SER A 213 -14.44 -18.96 -9.41
N LEU A 214 -13.54 -19.74 -10.01
CA LEU A 214 -12.73 -19.29 -11.15
C LEU A 214 -13.58 -18.86 -12.35
N SER A 215 -14.86 -19.28 -12.42
CA SER A 215 -15.78 -18.81 -13.46
C SER A 215 -16.04 -17.30 -13.42
N GLU A 216 -15.68 -16.61 -12.33
CA GLU A 216 -15.76 -15.14 -12.26
C GLU A 216 -14.84 -14.45 -13.27
N PHE A 217 -13.74 -15.09 -13.67
CA PHE A 217 -12.89 -14.58 -14.76
C PHE A 217 -13.63 -14.51 -16.10
N ALA A 218 -14.57 -15.40 -16.36
CA ALA A 218 -15.39 -15.36 -17.56
C ALA A 218 -16.41 -14.19 -17.59
N ARG A 219 -16.61 -13.50 -16.46
CA ARG A 219 -17.44 -12.31 -16.38
C ARG A 219 -16.68 -11.02 -16.68
N LEU A 220 -15.34 -11.09 -16.74
CA LEU A 220 -14.50 -9.95 -17.12
C LEU A 220 -14.59 -9.75 -18.63
N ASP A 221 -15.06 -8.59 -19.05
CA ASP A 221 -14.86 -8.13 -20.43
C ASP A 221 -13.39 -7.73 -20.66
N ASP A 222 -13.03 -7.41 -21.90
CA ASP A 222 -11.65 -7.05 -22.27
C ASP A 222 -11.12 -5.85 -21.47
N ARG A 223 -12.00 -4.88 -21.15
CA ARG A 223 -11.65 -3.70 -20.35
C ARG A 223 -11.32 -4.08 -18.91
N LEU A 224 -12.18 -4.85 -18.27
CA LEU A 224 -12.00 -5.29 -16.87
C LEU A 224 -10.82 -6.26 -16.74
N LEU A 225 -10.61 -7.13 -17.72
CA LEU A 225 -9.43 -7.98 -17.79
C LEU A 225 -8.15 -7.14 -17.92
N GLY A 226 -8.19 -6.07 -18.74
CA GLY A 226 -7.12 -5.10 -18.83
C GLY A 226 -6.85 -4.39 -17.51
N PHE A 227 -7.88 -3.97 -16.78
CA PHE A 227 -7.74 -3.35 -15.46
C PHE A 227 -7.20 -4.32 -14.41
N TRP A 228 -7.67 -5.57 -14.41
CA TRP A 228 -7.15 -6.61 -13.54
C TRP A 228 -5.65 -6.83 -13.78
N LEU A 229 -5.25 -7.02 -15.04
CA LEU A 229 -3.84 -7.24 -15.42
C LEU A 229 -2.99 -5.99 -15.13
N TYR A 230 -3.51 -4.79 -15.42
CA TYR A 230 -2.86 -3.53 -15.11
C TYR A 230 -2.57 -3.43 -13.59
N THR A 231 -3.59 -3.67 -12.75
CA THR A 231 -3.44 -3.57 -11.30
C THR A 231 -2.52 -4.63 -10.71
N ALA A 232 -2.37 -5.78 -11.37
CA ALA A 232 -1.40 -6.81 -10.98
C ALA A 232 0.04 -6.39 -11.29
N ILE A 233 0.30 -5.88 -12.49
CA ILE A 233 1.67 -5.65 -12.98
C ILE A 233 2.18 -4.28 -12.54
N PHE A 234 1.43 -3.18 -12.81
CA PHE A 234 1.96 -1.83 -12.68
C PHE A 234 2.00 -1.32 -11.23
N PRO A 235 0.89 -1.27 -10.47
CA PRO A 235 0.91 -0.76 -9.08
C PRO A 235 1.68 -1.65 -8.10
N VAL A 236 1.78 -2.95 -8.36
CA VAL A 236 2.53 -3.87 -7.50
C VAL A 236 3.93 -4.12 -8.05
N GLY A 237 4.06 -4.60 -9.29
CA GLY A 237 5.35 -4.96 -9.87
C GLY A 237 6.23 -3.74 -10.19
N VAL A 238 5.80 -2.89 -11.12
CA VAL A 238 6.58 -1.76 -11.62
C VAL A 238 6.79 -0.69 -10.54
N ALA A 239 5.76 -0.39 -9.74
CA ALA A 239 5.87 0.61 -8.69
C ALA A 239 6.90 0.21 -7.62
N PHE A 240 7.02 -1.09 -7.30
CA PHE A 240 8.04 -1.56 -6.36
C PHE A 240 9.47 -1.40 -6.89
N LEU A 241 9.68 -1.62 -8.20
CA LEU A 241 10.97 -1.31 -8.83
C LEU A 241 11.27 0.19 -8.73
N GLY A 242 10.26 1.04 -8.93
CA GLY A 242 10.36 2.49 -8.77
C GLY A 242 10.73 2.90 -7.35
N ILE A 243 10.09 2.33 -6.33
CA ILE A 243 10.42 2.57 -4.92
C ILE A 243 11.87 2.15 -4.63
N SER A 244 12.27 0.95 -5.07
CA SER A 244 13.64 0.46 -4.85
C SER A 244 14.66 1.40 -5.48
N ALA A 245 14.43 1.82 -6.73
CA ALA A 245 15.29 2.76 -7.42
C ALA A 245 15.32 4.15 -6.76
N GLY A 246 14.16 4.61 -6.25
CA GLY A 246 14.04 5.84 -5.49
C GLY A 246 14.84 5.80 -4.19
N LEU A 247 14.75 4.70 -3.44
CA LEU A 247 15.53 4.50 -2.20
C LEU A 247 17.05 4.55 -2.45
N ASP A 248 17.52 3.90 -3.51
CA ASP A 248 18.93 3.87 -3.88
C ASP A 248 19.48 5.24 -4.29
N ARG A 249 18.65 6.13 -4.84
CA ARG A 249 19.07 7.39 -5.44
C ARG A 249 18.74 8.63 -4.62
N LEU A 250 17.54 8.67 -4.07
CA LEU A 250 17.01 9.85 -3.36
C LEU A 250 17.08 9.69 -1.85
N GLY A 251 17.24 8.46 -1.36
CA GLY A 251 17.21 8.13 0.06
C GLY A 251 15.79 8.09 0.64
N VAL A 252 15.68 7.52 1.84
CA VAL A 252 14.39 7.21 2.49
C VAL A 252 13.52 8.46 2.67
N SER A 253 14.09 9.56 3.17
CA SER A 253 13.29 10.76 3.49
C SER A 253 12.58 11.34 2.26
N ARG A 254 13.27 11.40 1.11
CA ARG A 254 12.69 11.95 -0.13
C ARG A 254 11.67 11.02 -0.76
N VAL A 255 11.92 9.71 -0.73
CA VAL A 255 10.95 8.70 -1.18
C VAL A 255 9.65 8.79 -0.36
N MET A 256 9.75 8.97 0.97
CA MET A 256 8.56 9.11 1.83
C MET A 256 7.74 10.35 1.49
N VAL A 257 8.37 11.47 1.09
CA VAL A 257 7.63 12.66 0.63
C VAL A 257 6.78 12.34 -0.60
N TYR A 258 7.32 11.59 -1.57
CA TYR A 258 6.55 11.15 -2.72
C TYR A 258 5.38 10.23 -2.33
N MET A 259 5.57 9.32 -1.37
CA MET A 259 4.49 8.42 -0.92
C MET A 259 3.27 9.17 -0.39
N TYR A 260 3.43 10.37 0.16
CA TYR A 260 2.29 11.20 0.59
C TYR A 260 1.42 11.72 -0.57
N LEU A 261 1.89 11.63 -1.81
CA LEU A 261 1.08 11.96 -2.99
C LEU A 261 0.16 10.82 -3.43
N ILE A 262 0.33 9.58 -2.90
CA ILE A 262 -0.54 8.44 -3.25
C ILE A 262 -2.02 8.75 -3.02
N PRO A 263 -2.45 9.26 -1.84
CA PRO A 263 -3.86 9.60 -1.63
C PRO A 263 -4.33 10.73 -2.54
N VAL A 264 -3.46 11.70 -2.86
CA VAL A 264 -3.80 12.77 -3.81
C VAL A 264 -4.05 12.19 -5.20
N ALA A 265 -3.16 11.32 -5.66
CA ALA A 265 -3.33 10.61 -6.93
C ALA A 265 -4.58 9.71 -6.91
N GLY A 266 -4.80 8.95 -5.83
CA GLY A 266 -5.96 8.07 -5.69
C GLY A 266 -7.28 8.83 -5.71
N VAL A 267 -7.38 9.91 -4.94
CA VAL A 267 -8.58 10.78 -4.92
C VAL A 267 -8.79 11.46 -6.26
N GLY A 268 -7.75 12.05 -6.83
CA GLY A 268 -7.84 12.75 -8.12
C GLY A 268 -8.24 11.83 -9.26
N LEU A 269 -7.62 10.65 -9.36
CA LEU A 269 -7.96 9.66 -10.38
C LEU A 269 -9.36 9.05 -10.17
N SER A 270 -9.78 8.82 -8.91
CA SER A 270 -11.12 8.34 -8.60
C SER A 270 -12.19 9.36 -9.04
N ALA A 271 -11.96 10.64 -8.79
CA ALA A 271 -12.87 11.70 -9.22
C ALA A 271 -12.90 11.82 -10.76
N ALA A 272 -11.73 11.78 -11.42
CA ALA A 272 -11.62 11.97 -12.87
C ALA A 272 -12.21 10.80 -13.68
N PHE A 273 -12.01 9.55 -13.24
CA PHE A 273 -12.40 8.37 -14.02
C PHE A 273 -13.70 7.71 -13.55
N PHE A 274 -14.09 7.90 -12.28
CA PHE A 274 -15.23 7.20 -11.68
C PHE A 274 -16.29 8.13 -11.09
N GLY A 275 -16.14 9.45 -11.27
CA GLY A 275 -17.11 10.42 -10.79
C GLY A 275 -17.26 10.45 -9.26
N ASP A 276 -16.24 10.01 -8.53
CA ASP A 276 -16.24 9.98 -7.06
C ASP A 276 -16.35 11.44 -6.54
N PRO A 277 -17.39 11.80 -5.75
CA PRO A 277 -17.62 13.19 -5.40
C PRO A 277 -16.51 13.74 -4.51
N LEU A 278 -15.86 14.81 -4.95
CA LEU A 278 -14.89 15.58 -4.16
C LEU A 278 -15.63 16.56 -3.25
N THR A 279 -16.16 16.06 -2.13
CA THR A 279 -16.78 16.95 -1.14
C THR A 279 -15.74 17.74 -0.37
N ALA A 280 -16.11 18.94 0.12
CA ALA A 280 -15.23 19.75 0.96
C ALA A 280 -14.77 18.98 2.22
N ALA A 281 -15.64 18.15 2.80
CA ALA A 281 -15.30 17.29 3.95
C ALA A 281 -14.21 16.27 3.62
N ARG A 282 -14.28 15.60 2.45
CA ARG A 282 -13.24 14.65 2.00
C ARG A 282 -11.91 15.35 1.75
N VAL A 283 -11.93 16.50 1.08
CA VAL A 283 -10.70 17.26 0.80
C VAL A 283 -10.06 17.75 2.08
N LEU A 284 -10.81 18.43 2.96
CA LEU A 284 -10.30 18.90 4.24
C LEU A 284 -9.85 17.78 5.15
N GLY A 285 -10.65 16.71 5.27
CA GLY A 285 -10.28 15.53 6.05
C GLY A 285 -8.99 14.87 5.52
N GLY A 286 -8.84 14.75 4.20
CA GLY A 286 -7.62 14.26 3.57
C GLY A 286 -6.39 15.12 3.86
N LEU A 287 -6.52 16.45 3.81
CA LEU A 287 -5.45 17.38 4.18
C LEU A 287 -5.08 17.26 5.67
N ILE A 288 -6.07 17.10 6.56
CA ILE A 288 -5.84 16.87 8.00
C ILE A 288 -5.11 15.55 8.23
N VAL A 289 -5.50 14.46 7.53
CA VAL A 289 -4.78 13.17 7.59
C VAL A 289 -3.32 13.35 7.18
N LEU A 290 -3.07 14.00 6.04
CA LEU A 290 -1.71 14.24 5.55
C LEU A 290 -0.89 15.06 6.54
N LEU A 291 -1.47 16.12 7.12
CA LEU A 291 -0.81 16.94 8.15
C LEU A 291 -0.42 16.09 9.36
N GLY A 292 -1.35 15.30 9.90
CA GLY A 292 -1.09 14.41 11.03
C GLY A 292 0.01 13.39 10.75
N VAL A 293 0.00 12.79 9.57
CA VAL A 293 1.02 11.84 9.13
C VAL A 293 2.40 12.49 8.99
N ILE A 294 2.47 13.70 8.41
CA ILE A 294 3.71 14.46 8.28
C ILE A 294 4.27 14.81 9.66
N LEU A 295 3.43 15.31 10.59
CA LEU A 295 3.84 15.62 11.97
C LEU A 295 4.39 14.39 12.69
N THR A 296 3.70 13.25 12.58
CA THR A 296 4.15 11.97 13.13
C THR A 296 5.52 11.58 12.59
N ARG A 297 5.71 11.70 11.28
CA ARG A 297 6.97 11.37 10.62
C ARG A 297 8.11 12.29 11.05
N VAL A 298 7.89 13.59 11.07
CA VAL A 298 8.88 14.58 11.53
C VAL A 298 9.31 14.32 12.98
N ALA A 299 8.35 13.94 13.84
CA ALA A 299 8.63 13.57 15.23
C ALA A 299 9.56 12.35 15.33
N LEU A 300 9.28 11.28 14.55
CA LEU A 300 10.12 10.07 14.51
C LEU A 300 11.53 10.37 13.99
N ASP A 301 11.63 11.14 12.90
CA ASP A 301 12.94 11.48 12.32
C ASP A 301 13.78 12.35 13.26
N ARG A 302 13.16 13.24 14.05
CA ARG A 302 13.84 14.04 15.10
C ARG A 302 14.31 13.13 16.25
N ALA A 303 13.45 12.22 16.72
CA ALA A 303 13.80 11.30 17.80
C ALA A 303 14.97 10.37 17.42
N ALA A 304 15.06 9.96 16.16
CA ALA A 304 16.15 9.12 15.66
C ALA A 304 17.51 9.84 15.55
N ARG A 305 17.52 11.18 15.56
CA ARG A 305 18.76 12.00 15.46
C ARG A 305 19.38 12.39 16.81
N VAL A 306 18.65 12.19 17.92
CA VAL A 306 19.20 12.44 19.26
C VAL A 306 19.99 11.22 19.67
N PRO A 307 21.33 11.31 19.81
CA PRO A 307 22.14 10.21 20.34
C PRO A 307 21.69 9.94 21.79
N VAL A 308 21.55 8.67 22.12
CA VAL A 308 21.33 8.22 23.51
C VAL A 308 22.63 8.35 24.30
#